data_eeee95370f9b92f53c5d0b8227fe7ca7
#
_entry.id   eeee95370f9b92f53c5d0b8227fe7ca7
#
_cell.length_a   1.000
_cell.length_b   1.000
_cell.length_c   1.000
_cell.angle_alpha   90.00
_cell.angle_beta   90.00
_cell.angle_gamma   90.00
#
_symmetry.space_group_name_H-M   'P 1'
#
loop_
_entity.id
_entity.type
_entity.pdbx_description
1 polymer ?
#
loop_
_entity_poly.entity_id
_entity_poly.type
_entity_poly.pdbx_seq_one_letter_code
_entity_poly.pdbx_strand_id
1 'polypeptide(L)'
;MYQFEKPAKDSEVIVMKTNMGTIKMRLFPEKAPKTVENFVTHAKEGYYDGLTFHRVINGFMIQGGGFEPGMKQKATKEPIKNEANNGLKNTRGTLAMARTQAPHSATAQFFINVVDNDFLNFSGESLQGWGYCVFAEVVDGMDVVDKIKGVATGRSGMHQDVPKEDVIIESVTVSE
;
A
#
# COMPACT_ATOMS: atom_id res chain seq x y z
N MET A 1 -14.16 -4.46 14.74
CA MET A 1 -13.33 -4.90 13.69
C MET A 1 -14.12 -5.42 12.53
N TYR A 2 -13.77 -5.07 11.35
CA TYR A 2 -14.49 -5.50 10.17
C TYR A 2 -14.16 -6.96 9.93
N GLN A 3 -15.20 -7.79 9.76
CA GLN A 3 -14.95 -9.12 9.54
C GLN A 3 -15.29 -9.45 8.14
N PHE A 4 -14.41 -9.72 7.35
CA PHE A 4 -14.63 -10.00 5.99
C PHE A 4 -14.91 -11.44 5.81
N GLU A 5 -16.15 -11.81 5.80
CA GLU A 5 -16.46 -13.03 5.67
C GLU A 5 -15.92 -13.76 4.56
N LYS A 6 -16.24 -13.82 3.50
CA LYS A 6 -15.78 -14.53 2.53
C LYS A 6 -15.72 -13.79 1.40
N PRO A 7 -14.77 -13.60 0.86
CA PRO A 7 -14.56 -12.83 -0.23
C PRO A 7 -15.31 -13.39 -1.32
N ALA A 8 -15.94 -12.57 -1.89
CA ALA A 8 -16.64 -12.94 -2.93
C ALA A 8 -15.69 -13.35 -3.91
N LYS A 9 -15.97 -14.18 -4.55
CA LYS A 9 -15.18 -14.54 -5.51
C LYS A 9 -13.93 -14.58 -5.19
N ASP A 10 -13.84 -14.69 -4.20
CA ASP A 10 -12.70 -14.86 -3.90
C ASP A 10 -11.70 -14.24 -4.19
N SER A 11 -11.89 -13.65 -4.34
CA SER A 11 -11.27 -12.98 -4.45
C SER A 11 -10.15 -12.69 -4.66
N GLU A 12 -9.81 -11.88 -4.95
CA GLU A 12 -8.81 -11.41 -5.39
C GLU A 12 -7.76 -11.42 -4.39
N VAL A 13 -6.78 -12.26 -4.52
CA VAL A 13 -5.59 -12.32 -3.68
C VAL A 13 -4.44 -11.78 -4.52
N ILE A 14 -3.68 -10.88 -3.95
CA ILE A 14 -2.51 -10.32 -4.59
C ILE A 14 -1.30 -11.08 -4.08
N VAL A 15 -0.42 -11.49 -4.99
CA VAL A 15 0.85 -12.10 -4.62
C VAL A 15 1.94 -11.10 -5.00
N MET A 16 2.59 -10.51 -4.01
CA MET A 16 3.65 -9.54 -4.22
C MET A 16 4.97 -10.19 -3.88
N LYS A 17 5.81 -10.39 -4.89
CA LYS A 17 7.13 -10.97 -4.68
C LYS A 17 8.13 -9.85 -4.55
N THR A 18 8.92 -9.89 -3.51
CA THR A 18 9.96 -8.88 -3.28
C THR A 18 11.30 -9.59 -3.14
N ASN A 19 12.38 -8.83 -3.21
CA ASN A 19 13.70 -9.41 -3.00
C ASN A 19 13.93 -9.81 -1.54
N MET A 20 12.95 -9.59 -0.65
CA MET A 20 13.04 -10.01 0.73
C MET A 20 12.02 -11.11 1.07
N GLY A 21 11.21 -11.51 0.12
CA GLY A 21 10.23 -12.58 0.32
C GLY A 21 8.90 -12.24 -0.32
N THR A 22 7.95 -13.12 -0.15
CA THR A 22 6.62 -13.00 -0.78
C THR A 22 5.59 -12.55 0.25
N ILE A 23 4.73 -11.63 -0.15
CA ILE A 23 3.64 -11.13 0.68
C ILE A 23 2.34 -11.40 -0.06
N LYS A 24 1.37 -12.00 0.60
CA LYS A 24 0.06 -12.24 -0.01
C LYS A 24 -0.98 -11.40 0.71
N MET A 25 -1.86 -10.80 -0.07
CA MET A 25 -2.84 -9.88 0.46
C MET A 25 -4.20 -10.17 -0.10
N ARG A 26 -5.23 -9.92 0.66
CA ARG A 26 -6.61 -10.06 0.21
C ARG A 26 -7.19 -8.68 -0.01
N LEU A 27 -7.78 -8.46 -1.17
CA LEU A 27 -8.40 -7.19 -1.51
C LEU A 27 -9.80 -7.10 -0.93
N PHE A 28 -10.28 -5.87 -0.74
CA PHE A 28 -11.63 -5.62 -0.25
C PHE A 28 -12.45 -4.87 -1.32
N PRO A 29 -12.80 -5.52 -2.42
CA PRO A 29 -13.46 -4.83 -3.53
C PRO A 29 -14.84 -4.27 -3.18
N GLU A 30 -15.52 -4.86 -2.21
CA GLU A 30 -16.83 -4.37 -1.85
C GLU A 30 -16.74 -3.09 -1.02
N LYS A 31 -15.68 -2.90 -0.29
CA LYS A 31 -15.52 -1.73 0.56
C LYS A 31 -14.78 -0.60 -0.14
N ALA A 32 -13.93 -0.92 -1.07
CA ALA A 32 -13.13 0.09 -1.77
C ALA A 32 -13.08 -0.24 -3.26
N PRO A 33 -14.21 -0.22 -3.96
CA PRO A 33 -14.27 -0.71 -5.34
C PRO A 33 -13.38 0.04 -6.30
N LYS A 34 -13.32 1.36 -6.21
CA LYS A 34 -12.51 2.13 -7.15
C LYS A 34 -11.04 2.00 -6.81
N THR A 35 -10.71 1.93 -5.54
CA THR A 35 -9.32 1.77 -5.10
C THR A 35 -8.80 0.41 -5.50
N VAL A 36 -9.58 -0.64 -5.30
CA VAL A 36 -9.19 -1.99 -5.68
C VAL A 36 -9.04 -2.07 -7.19
N GLU A 37 -9.98 -1.52 -7.95
CA GLU A 37 -9.90 -1.56 -9.41
C GLU A 37 -8.63 -0.85 -9.87
N ASN A 38 -8.32 0.29 -9.30
CA ASN A 38 -7.14 1.05 -9.66
C ASN A 38 -5.86 0.26 -9.37
N PHE A 39 -5.78 -0.36 -8.20
CA PHE A 39 -4.61 -1.14 -7.82
C PHE A 39 -4.47 -2.36 -8.74
N VAL A 40 -5.55 -3.07 -9.00
CA VAL A 40 -5.52 -4.26 -9.84
C VAL A 40 -5.13 -3.91 -11.27
N THR A 41 -5.63 -2.78 -11.78
CA THR A 41 -5.27 -2.33 -13.12
C THR A 41 -3.78 -2.07 -13.22
N HIS A 42 -3.20 -1.37 -12.25
CA HIS A 42 -1.76 -1.13 -12.25
C HIS A 42 -1.00 -2.45 -12.14
N ALA A 43 -1.46 -3.37 -11.31
CA ALA A 43 -0.79 -4.64 -11.12
C ALA A 43 -0.80 -5.47 -12.39
N LYS A 44 -1.94 -5.54 -13.08
CA LYS A 44 -2.05 -6.34 -14.29
C LYS A 44 -1.23 -5.76 -15.45
N GLU A 45 -0.97 -4.47 -15.42
CA GLU A 45 -0.14 -3.85 -16.45
C GLU A 45 1.35 -3.96 -16.15
N GLY A 46 1.71 -4.60 -15.06
CA GLY A 46 3.11 -4.72 -14.66
C GLY A 46 3.70 -3.43 -14.11
N TYR A 47 2.85 -2.49 -13.71
CA TYR A 47 3.31 -1.18 -13.27
C TYR A 47 4.24 -1.26 -12.07
N TYR A 48 3.94 -2.16 -11.14
CA TYR A 48 4.70 -2.24 -9.89
C TYR A 48 6.01 -3.02 -10.02
N ASP A 49 6.21 -3.73 -11.14
CA ASP A 49 7.39 -4.56 -11.31
C ASP A 49 8.64 -3.69 -11.34
N GLY A 50 9.58 -3.98 -10.48
CA GLY A 50 10.84 -3.25 -10.40
C GLY A 50 10.80 -2.01 -9.54
N LEU A 51 9.64 -1.64 -8.98
CA LEU A 51 9.55 -0.48 -8.11
C LEU A 51 9.99 -0.86 -6.70
N THR A 52 10.22 0.13 -5.85
CA THR A 52 10.79 -0.12 -4.52
C THR A 52 9.84 0.28 -3.41
N PHE A 53 10.11 -0.25 -2.23
CA PHE A 53 9.57 0.33 -1.01
C PHE A 53 10.54 1.46 -0.65
N HIS A 54 10.22 2.65 -1.07
CA HIS A 54 11.14 3.78 -1.00
C HIS A 54 11.09 4.54 0.31
N ARG A 55 10.13 4.23 1.18
CA ARG A 55 10.01 4.91 2.46
C ARG A 55 9.64 3.88 3.51
N VAL A 56 10.51 3.67 4.47
CA VAL A 56 10.32 2.64 5.49
C VAL A 56 10.52 3.27 6.85
N ILE A 57 9.50 3.25 7.70
CA ILE A 57 9.60 3.78 9.05
C ILE A 57 9.13 2.69 10.01
N ASN A 58 10.08 2.12 10.74
CA ASN A 58 9.77 1.09 11.72
C ASN A 58 8.86 1.69 12.79
N GLY A 59 7.81 0.99 13.14
CA GLY A 59 6.83 1.50 14.10
C GLY A 59 5.74 2.34 13.47
N PHE A 60 5.71 2.42 12.13
CA PHE A 60 4.72 3.20 11.41
C PHE A 60 4.23 2.44 10.19
N MET A 61 4.97 2.48 9.09
CA MET A 61 4.51 1.83 7.84
C MET A 61 5.69 1.62 6.89
N ILE A 62 5.46 0.83 5.84
CA ILE A 62 6.37 0.73 4.71
C ILE A 62 5.61 1.16 3.47
N GLN A 63 6.18 2.03 2.66
CA GLN A 63 5.50 2.64 1.52
C GLN A 63 6.25 2.37 0.24
N GLY A 64 5.54 2.04 -0.79
CA GLY A 64 6.16 1.76 -2.08
C GLY A 64 5.21 1.92 -3.24
N GLY A 65 5.67 1.50 -4.42
CA GLY A 65 4.84 1.50 -5.61
C GLY A 65 4.86 2.78 -6.42
N GLY A 66 5.87 3.62 -6.24
CA GLY A 66 5.94 4.86 -7.00
C GLY A 66 7.31 5.24 -7.49
N PHE A 67 8.37 4.61 -6.97
CA PHE A 67 9.73 4.99 -7.32
C PHE A 67 10.56 3.79 -7.75
N GLU A 68 11.33 3.99 -8.81
CA GLU A 68 12.30 3.03 -9.28
C GLU A 68 13.56 3.15 -8.43
N PRO A 69 14.47 2.17 -8.49
CA PRO A 69 15.74 2.30 -7.79
C PRO A 69 16.41 3.61 -8.19
N GLY A 70 17.04 4.27 -7.25
CA GLY A 70 17.65 5.58 -7.50
C GLY A 70 16.68 6.72 -7.26
N MET A 71 15.52 6.43 -6.70
CA MET A 71 14.52 7.43 -6.35
C MET A 71 13.97 8.17 -7.57
N LYS A 72 13.79 7.45 -8.68
CA LYS A 72 13.20 8.03 -9.88
C LYS A 72 11.72 7.74 -9.83
N GLN A 73 10.90 8.77 -9.80
CA GLN A 73 9.45 8.60 -9.71
C GLN A 73 8.87 8.15 -11.03
N LYS A 74 7.99 7.15 -10.99
CA LYS A 74 7.36 6.62 -12.19
C LYS A 74 6.02 7.29 -12.41
N ALA A 75 5.70 7.61 -13.66
CA ALA A 75 4.44 8.27 -13.98
C ALA A 75 3.25 7.33 -13.71
N THR A 76 2.12 7.91 -13.33
CA THR A 76 0.93 7.14 -12.97
C THR A 76 -0.26 7.55 -13.80
N LYS A 77 -1.37 6.86 -13.57
CA LYS A 77 -2.65 7.21 -14.18
C LYS A 77 -3.28 8.33 -13.36
N GLU A 78 -4.51 8.66 -13.68
CA GLU A 78 -5.21 9.74 -13.01
C GLU A 78 -5.52 9.42 -11.55
N PRO A 79 -5.64 10.43 -10.71
CA PRO A 79 -6.00 10.21 -9.31
C PRO A 79 -7.41 9.65 -9.16
N ILE A 80 -7.64 8.99 -8.05
CA ILE A 80 -8.95 8.40 -7.77
C ILE A 80 -9.54 9.03 -6.52
N LYS A 81 -10.85 8.90 -6.39
CA LYS A 81 -11.55 9.43 -5.24
C LYS A 81 -11.18 8.61 -4.00
N ASN A 82 -11.01 9.28 -2.88
CA ASN A 82 -10.69 8.63 -1.62
C ASN A 82 -11.93 7.91 -1.10
N GLU A 83 -11.80 6.63 -0.82
CA GLU A 83 -12.89 5.81 -0.29
C GLU A 83 -12.67 5.45 1.17
N ALA A 84 -11.90 6.26 1.91
CA ALA A 84 -11.56 5.95 3.30
C ALA A 84 -12.77 5.98 4.22
N ASN A 85 -13.90 6.53 3.76
CA ASN A 85 -15.13 6.54 4.52
C ASN A 85 -15.85 5.19 4.47
N ASN A 86 -15.12 4.11 4.19
CA ASN A 86 -15.68 2.77 4.05
C ASN A 86 -15.73 1.97 5.36
N GLY A 87 -15.32 2.55 6.45
CA GLY A 87 -15.36 1.87 7.74
C GLY A 87 -14.15 1.02 8.06
N LEU A 88 -13.22 0.85 7.11
CA LEU A 88 -12.02 0.07 7.38
C LEU A 88 -10.99 0.95 8.08
N LYS A 89 -10.18 0.33 8.94
CA LYS A 89 -9.23 1.07 9.73
C LYS A 89 -7.80 0.69 9.41
N ASN A 90 -6.90 1.61 9.61
CA ASN A 90 -5.48 1.42 9.35
C ASN A 90 -4.84 0.65 10.50
N THR A 91 -5.13 -0.64 10.59
CA THR A 91 -4.56 -1.50 11.61
C THR A 91 -3.35 -2.24 11.05
N ARG A 92 -2.56 -2.85 11.92
CA ARG A 92 -1.38 -3.59 11.50
C ARG A 92 -1.75 -4.62 10.46
N GLY A 93 -1.03 -4.65 9.37
CA GLY A 93 -1.23 -5.60 8.27
C GLY A 93 -2.16 -5.12 7.16
N THR A 94 -2.77 -3.93 7.31
CA THR A 94 -3.64 -3.43 6.24
C THR A 94 -2.84 -2.60 5.25
N LEU A 95 -3.30 -2.58 4.00
CA LEU A 95 -2.74 -1.75 2.95
C LEU A 95 -3.65 -0.58 2.71
N ALA A 96 -3.08 0.59 2.58
CA ALA A 96 -3.84 1.79 2.28
C ALA A 96 -3.15 2.58 1.18
N MET A 97 -3.89 3.47 0.53
CA MET A 97 -3.32 4.27 -0.56
C MET A 97 -2.60 5.48 0.00
N ALA A 98 -1.35 5.67 -0.44
CA ALA A 98 -0.63 6.90 -0.14
C ALA A 98 -1.17 7.99 -1.06
N ARG A 99 -1.06 9.24 -0.64
CA ARG A 99 -1.56 10.36 -1.40
C ARG A 99 -0.86 11.64 -0.92
N THR A 100 -1.07 12.72 -1.64
CA THR A 100 -0.60 14.01 -1.18
C THR A 100 -1.57 14.56 -0.14
N GLN A 101 -1.43 15.82 0.26
CA GLN A 101 -2.34 16.40 1.23
C GLN A 101 -3.74 16.59 0.66
N ALA A 102 -3.89 16.62 -0.65
CA ALA A 102 -5.21 16.69 -1.26
C ALA A 102 -5.92 15.35 -1.03
N PRO A 103 -7.12 15.36 -0.48
CA PRO A 103 -7.79 14.11 -0.09
C PRO A 103 -8.03 13.13 -1.25
N HIS A 104 -8.26 13.61 -2.44
CA HIS A 104 -8.57 12.77 -3.60
C HIS A 104 -7.41 12.80 -4.60
N SER A 105 -6.21 12.53 -4.14
CA SER A 105 -5.01 12.60 -4.97
C SER A 105 -4.25 11.30 -5.11
N ALA A 106 -4.79 10.19 -4.60
CA ALA A 106 -4.09 8.92 -4.68
C ALA A 106 -4.01 8.43 -6.12
N THR A 107 -2.88 7.86 -6.50
CA THR A 107 -2.71 7.32 -7.86
C THR A 107 -2.26 5.86 -7.83
N ALA A 108 -1.05 5.57 -7.39
CA ALA A 108 -0.55 4.19 -7.42
C ALA A 108 0.18 3.79 -6.15
N GLN A 109 0.79 4.73 -5.44
CA GLN A 109 1.59 4.38 -4.26
C GLN A 109 0.71 3.89 -3.13
N PHE A 110 1.22 2.93 -2.39
CA PHE A 110 0.49 2.35 -1.27
C PHE A 110 1.44 2.20 -0.09
N PHE A 111 0.89 1.93 1.07
CA PHE A 111 1.72 1.59 2.22
C PHE A 111 1.08 0.45 2.99
N ILE A 112 1.90 -0.27 3.73
CA ILE A 112 1.43 -1.36 4.59
C ILE A 112 1.66 -0.90 6.01
N ASN A 113 0.61 -0.90 6.81
CA ASN A 113 0.71 -0.49 8.20
C ASN A 113 1.42 -1.58 9.00
N VAL A 114 2.47 -1.23 9.74
CA VAL A 114 3.20 -2.20 10.55
C VAL A 114 2.79 -2.13 12.02
N VAL A 115 1.96 -1.16 12.37
CA VAL A 115 1.32 -1.03 13.69
C VAL A 115 -0.06 -0.46 13.43
N ASP A 116 -0.89 -0.35 14.47
CA ASP A 116 -2.19 0.30 14.34
C ASP A 116 -1.97 1.80 14.29
N ASN A 117 -2.39 2.43 13.21
CA ASN A 117 -2.19 3.85 12.98
C ASN A 117 -3.55 4.55 12.95
N ASP A 118 -4.17 4.71 14.12
CA ASP A 118 -5.51 5.26 14.20
C ASP A 118 -5.61 6.67 13.64
N PHE A 119 -4.54 7.43 13.71
CA PHE A 119 -4.57 8.80 13.20
C PHE A 119 -4.70 8.88 11.69
N LEU A 120 -4.56 7.76 10.99
CA LEU A 120 -4.73 7.73 9.53
C LEU A 120 -6.17 7.36 9.13
N ASN A 121 -7.04 7.11 10.10
CA ASN A 121 -8.41 6.69 9.79
C ASN A 121 -9.29 7.88 9.43
N PHE A 122 -10.32 7.61 8.62
CA PHE A 122 -11.28 8.64 8.23
C PHE A 122 -12.00 9.15 9.49
N SER A 123 -12.08 10.45 9.65
CA SER A 123 -12.82 11.05 10.74
C SER A 123 -13.85 12.07 10.26
N GLY A 124 -13.80 12.47 9.01
CA GLY A 124 -14.76 13.43 8.46
C GLY A 124 -14.33 13.88 7.08
N GLU A 125 -15.24 14.52 6.35
CA GLU A 125 -14.95 14.95 4.99
C GLU A 125 -14.32 16.34 5.02
N SER A 126 -13.11 16.42 5.53
CA SER A 126 -12.34 17.66 5.61
C SER A 126 -10.91 17.35 5.20
N LEU A 127 -10.13 18.37 4.95
CA LEU A 127 -8.77 18.19 4.52
C LEU A 127 -8.00 17.29 5.47
N GLN A 128 -8.17 17.45 6.75
CA GLN A 128 -7.44 16.67 7.71
C GLN A 128 -8.17 15.44 8.17
N GLY A 129 -9.45 15.33 7.89
CA GLY A 129 -10.26 14.22 8.39
C GLY A 129 -10.46 13.08 7.42
N TRP A 130 -10.16 13.25 6.12
CA TRP A 130 -10.45 12.22 5.14
C TRP A 130 -9.69 10.91 5.40
N GLY A 131 -8.48 10.99 5.91
CA GLY A 131 -7.71 9.79 6.20
C GLY A 131 -7.20 9.10 4.95
N TYR A 132 -6.78 7.85 5.12
CA TYR A 132 -6.17 7.07 4.05
C TYR A 132 -6.98 5.80 3.84
N CYS A 133 -7.28 5.49 2.59
CA CYS A 133 -8.21 4.43 2.25
C CYS A 133 -7.58 3.05 2.35
N VAL A 134 -8.05 2.24 3.29
CA VAL A 134 -7.65 0.84 3.40
C VAL A 134 -8.39 0.06 2.34
N PHE A 135 -7.69 -0.77 1.59
CA PHE A 135 -8.28 -1.54 0.50
C PHE A 135 -7.86 -3.02 0.49
N ALA A 136 -6.95 -3.42 1.35
CA ALA A 136 -6.48 -4.80 1.40
C ALA A 136 -5.86 -5.11 2.75
N GLU A 137 -5.59 -6.38 3.00
CA GLU A 137 -4.87 -6.76 4.21
C GLU A 137 -3.93 -7.91 3.90
N VAL A 138 -2.83 -8.00 4.60
CA VAL A 138 -1.86 -9.08 4.45
C VAL A 138 -2.44 -10.34 5.07
N VAL A 139 -2.49 -11.43 4.33
CA VAL A 139 -2.98 -12.71 4.83
C VAL A 139 -1.84 -13.72 5.00
N ASP A 140 -0.68 -13.48 4.37
CA ASP A 140 0.49 -14.33 4.51
C ASP A 140 1.71 -13.49 4.20
N GLY A 141 2.78 -13.70 4.92
CA GLY A 141 4.02 -12.96 4.67
C GLY A 141 4.21 -11.74 5.55
N MET A 142 3.49 -11.64 6.67
CA MET A 142 3.70 -10.53 7.57
C MET A 142 5.11 -10.54 8.15
N ASP A 143 5.75 -11.72 8.22
CA ASP A 143 7.14 -11.82 8.63
C ASP A 143 8.06 -11.13 7.62
N VAL A 144 7.70 -11.15 6.33
CA VAL A 144 8.47 -10.44 5.30
C VAL A 144 8.29 -8.93 5.50
N VAL A 145 7.08 -8.48 5.80
CA VAL A 145 6.82 -7.07 6.08
C VAL A 145 7.66 -6.63 7.28
N ASP A 146 7.74 -7.47 8.30
CA ASP A 146 8.53 -7.15 9.49
C ASP A 146 10.03 -7.12 9.18
N LYS A 147 10.51 -7.91 8.20
CA LYS A 147 11.90 -7.83 7.81
C LYS A 147 12.13 -6.52 7.11
N ILE A 148 11.23 -6.10 6.25
CA ILE A 148 11.37 -4.86 5.49
C ILE A 148 11.38 -3.67 6.46
N LYS A 149 10.49 -3.66 7.46
CA LYS A 149 10.42 -2.52 8.35
C LYS A 149 11.71 -2.34 9.15
N GLY A 150 12.52 -3.39 9.28
CA GLY A 150 13.74 -3.34 10.06
C GLY A 150 15.00 -3.02 9.27
N VAL A 151 14.90 -2.76 7.96
CA VAL A 151 16.10 -2.49 7.17
C VAL A 151 16.69 -1.13 7.54
N ALA A 152 18.00 -0.99 7.32
CA ALA A 152 18.66 0.28 7.55
C ALA A 152 18.18 1.31 6.55
N THR A 153 17.88 2.51 7.03
CA THR A 153 17.40 3.58 6.16
C THR A 153 18.26 4.81 6.31
N GLY A 154 18.14 5.71 5.39
CA GLY A 154 18.90 6.95 5.41
C GLY A 154 18.28 7.97 4.49
N ARG A 155 19.04 9.01 4.19
CA ARG A 155 18.55 10.08 3.34
C ARG A 155 19.05 9.88 1.94
N SER A 156 18.22 10.14 0.95
CA SER A 156 18.61 10.10 -0.46
C SER A 156 18.05 11.37 -1.09
N GLY A 157 18.92 12.32 -1.40
CA GLY A 157 18.50 13.61 -1.89
C GLY A 157 17.59 14.31 -0.90
N MET A 158 16.39 14.65 -1.28
CA MET A 158 15.44 15.30 -0.40
C MET A 158 14.54 14.30 0.30
N HIS A 159 14.74 13.02 0.07
CA HIS A 159 13.87 11.99 0.66
C HIS A 159 14.55 11.42 1.91
N GLN A 160 13.74 11.18 2.95
CA GLN A 160 14.21 10.59 4.18
C GLN A 160 13.62 9.21 4.34
N ASP A 161 14.17 8.40 5.22
CA ASP A 161 13.68 7.07 5.53
C ASP A 161 13.71 6.14 4.32
N VAL A 162 14.72 6.32 3.47
CA VAL A 162 14.90 5.50 2.27
C VAL A 162 15.80 4.30 2.62
N PRO A 163 15.39 3.08 2.31
CA PRO A 163 16.25 1.91 2.57
C PRO A 163 17.63 2.08 1.92
N LYS A 164 18.68 1.77 2.65
CA LYS A 164 20.03 1.91 2.12
C LYS A 164 20.30 0.88 1.04
N GLU A 165 19.65 -0.29 1.13
CA GLU A 165 19.71 -1.26 0.08
C GLU A 165 18.31 -1.39 -0.47
N ASP A 166 18.13 -1.35 -1.77
CA ASP A 166 16.81 -1.31 -2.36
C ASP A 166 15.96 -2.52 -1.99
N VAL A 167 14.76 -2.27 -1.52
CA VAL A 167 13.75 -3.31 -1.31
C VAL A 167 12.88 -3.26 -2.55
N ILE A 168 13.03 -4.27 -3.41
CA ILE A 168 12.44 -4.24 -4.74
C ILE A 168 11.23 -5.12 -4.84
N ILE A 169 10.16 -4.59 -5.40
CA ILE A 169 8.96 -5.35 -5.72
C ILE A 169 9.26 -6.00 -7.06
N GLU A 170 9.43 -7.33 -7.06
CA GLU A 170 9.79 -8.01 -8.29
C GLU A 170 8.58 -8.20 -9.16
N SER A 171 7.45 -8.51 -8.59
CA SER A 171 6.21 -8.65 -9.35
C SER A 171 5.01 -8.56 -8.43
N VAL A 172 3.89 -8.14 -9.00
CA VAL A 172 2.61 -8.11 -8.29
C VAL A 172 1.60 -8.77 -9.22
N THR A 173 1.08 -9.93 -8.82
CA THR A 173 0.13 -10.66 -9.64
C THR A 173 -1.20 -10.78 -8.91
N VAL A 174 -2.27 -10.87 -9.68
CA VAL A 174 -3.61 -10.97 -9.15
C VAL A 174 -4.07 -12.40 -9.37
N SER A 175 -4.44 -13.07 -8.28
CA SER A 175 -4.86 -14.44 -8.36
C SER A 175 -6.37 -14.45 -8.27
N GLU A 176 -7.04 -15.17 -9.14
CA GLU A 176 -8.49 -15.21 -9.09
C GLU A 176 -9.04 -16.49 -8.59
#